data_0fb02a9c31e2c870a121d4c7239eb882
#
_entry.id   0fb02a9c31e2c870a121d4c7239eb882
#
_cell.length_a   1.000
_cell.length_b   1.000
_cell.length_c   1.000
_cell.angle_alpha   90.00
_cell.angle_beta   90.00
_cell.angle_gamma   90.00
#
_symmetry.space_group_name_H-M   'P 1'
#
loop_
_entity.id
_entity.type
_entity.pdbx_description
1 polymer ?
#
loop_
_entity_poly.entity_id
_entity_poly.type
_entity_poly.pdbx_seq_one_letter_code
_entity_poly.pdbx_strand_id
1 'polypeptide(L)'
;YFESEVRMKQYTQIAQIIQLRTKLLPEVFEGNPTVANVTGSRELRTVQWGNDVCLLGNFSAVFDQTATLPEGTWYNYFTQQQQPAGSVTLKPGEMLLLTGEQLQLPNIGTSVENIFLPVASAQILPPYDVTVYTIDGQTVSAQYNVEQVDLNNLNHGMYLIQYEKNGQRVVEKIVR
;
A
#
# COMPACT_ATOMS: atom_id res chain seq x y z
N TYR A 1 16.78 2.46 -1.35
CA TYR A 1 15.88 1.89 -2.37
C TYR A 1 14.62 2.76 -2.60
N PHE A 2 14.21 3.55 -1.62
CA PHE A 2 13.03 4.43 -1.66
C PHE A 2 13.37 5.91 -1.86
N GLU A 3 14.59 6.26 -2.18
CA GLU A 3 15.05 7.66 -2.32
C GLU A 3 14.52 8.38 -3.59
N SER A 4 13.84 7.67 -4.49
CA SER A 4 13.26 8.26 -5.69
C SER A 4 11.80 8.63 -5.46
N GLU A 5 11.44 9.91 -5.62
CA GLU A 5 10.05 10.40 -5.56
C GLU A 5 9.10 9.60 -6.45
N VAL A 6 9.56 9.17 -7.63
CA VAL A 6 8.78 8.36 -8.57
C VAL A 6 8.41 7.00 -7.96
N ARG A 7 9.37 6.34 -7.31
CA ARG A 7 9.12 5.04 -6.66
C ARG A 7 8.19 5.18 -5.46
N MET A 8 8.36 6.22 -4.67
CA MET A 8 7.47 6.51 -3.54
C MET A 8 6.05 6.78 -4.02
N LYS A 9 5.88 7.56 -5.07
CA LYS A 9 4.57 7.79 -5.69
C LYS A 9 3.94 6.49 -6.18
N GLN A 10 4.67 5.65 -6.88
CA GLN A 10 4.19 4.34 -7.34
C GLN A 10 3.78 3.43 -6.17
N TYR A 11 4.63 3.33 -5.15
CA TYR A 11 4.32 2.56 -3.94
C TYR A 11 3.02 3.05 -3.28
N THR A 12 2.89 4.36 -3.09
CA THR A 12 1.70 4.97 -2.49
C THR A 12 0.45 4.66 -3.33
N GLN A 13 0.52 4.82 -4.64
CA GLN A 13 -0.61 4.55 -5.53
C GLN A 13 -1.02 3.07 -5.50
N ILE A 14 -0.06 2.14 -5.53
CA ILE A 14 -0.34 0.69 -5.43
C ILE A 14 -0.99 0.37 -4.08
N ALA A 15 -0.46 0.90 -2.98
CA ALA A 15 -1.02 0.67 -1.66
C ALA A 15 -2.44 1.26 -1.52
N GLN A 16 -2.70 2.43 -2.10
CA GLN A 16 -4.04 3.04 -2.18
C GLN A 16 -5.02 2.16 -2.97
N ILE A 17 -4.61 1.61 -4.12
CA ILE A 17 -5.44 0.68 -4.91
C ILE A 17 -5.76 -0.59 -4.11
N ILE A 18 -4.79 -1.16 -3.40
CA ILE A 18 -5.01 -2.31 -2.54
C ILE A 18 -6.04 -1.97 -1.46
N GLN A 19 -5.93 -0.82 -0.82
CA GLN A 19 -6.89 -0.38 0.21
C GLN A 19 -8.27 -0.06 -0.36
N LEU A 20 -8.36 0.50 -1.57
CA LEU A 20 -9.63 0.67 -2.26
C LEU A 20 -10.36 -0.67 -2.36
N ARG A 21 -9.67 -1.69 -2.83
CA ARG A 21 -10.24 -3.03 -3.02
C ARG A 21 -10.56 -3.75 -1.71
N THR A 22 -9.71 -3.62 -0.69
CA THR A 22 -9.80 -4.48 0.51
C THR A 22 -10.51 -3.82 1.68
N LYS A 23 -10.62 -2.49 1.71
CA LYS A 23 -11.16 -1.76 2.86
C LYS A 23 -12.24 -0.74 2.52
N LEU A 24 -12.09 0.01 1.41
CA LEU A 24 -13.02 1.08 1.09
C LEU A 24 -14.26 0.54 0.36
N LEU A 25 -14.06 -0.27 -0.65
CA LEU A 25 -15.14 -0.82 -1.50
C LEU A 25 -15.01 -2.34 -1.69
N PRO A 26 -14.80 -3.16 -0.64
CA PRO A 26 -14.59 -4.60 -0.80
C PRO A 26 -15.75 -5.29 -1.50
N GLU A 27 -16.98 -4.94 -1.18
CA GLU A 27 -18.20 -5.54 -1.74
C GLU A 27 -18.35 -5.28 -3.24
N VAL A 28 -17.91 -4.12 -3.73
CA VAL A 28 -17.92 -3.77 -5.15
C VAL A 28 -17.03 -4.72 -5.94
N PHE A 29 -15.88 -5.08 -5.39
CA PHE A 29 -14.90 -5.94 -6.06
C PHE A 29 -15.17 -7.45 -5.91
N GLU A 30 -16.17 -7.86 -5.13
CA GLU A 30 -16.68 -9.23 -5.11
C GLU A 30 -17.56 -9.53 -6.35
N GLY A 31 -18.13 -8.47 -6.96
CA GLY A 31 -18.89 -8.56 -8.20
C GLY A 31 -18.01 -8.73 -9.44
N ASN A 32 -18.60 -9.28 -10.51
CA ASN A 32 -17.91 -9.37 -11.79
C ASN A 32 -17.92 -8.01 -12.50
N PRO A 33 -16.77 -7.52 -12.96
CA PRO A 33 -16.71 -6.29 -13.73
C PRO A 33 -17.25 -6.48 -15.15
N THR A 34 -17.79 -5.43 -15.71
CA THR A 34 -17.99 -5.32 -17.15
C THR A 34 -16.68 -4.87 -17.79
N VAL A 35 -16.18 -5.67 -18.72
CA VAL A 35 -14.97 -5.33 -19.50
C VAL A 35 -15.41 -4.95 -20.91
N ALA A 36 -15.09 -3.72 -21.30
CA ALA A 36 -15.35 -3.25 -22.63
C ALA A 36 -14.06 -2.85 -23.34
N ASN A 37 -13.97 -3.26 -24.60
CA ASN A 37 -13.06 -2.62 -25.54
C ASN A 37 -13.80 -1.41 -26.08
N VAL A 38 -13.23 -0.25 -26.00
CA VAL A 38 -13.79 0.91 -26.68
C VAL A 38 -13.77 0.63 -28.18
N THR A 39 -14.94 0.83 -28.81
CA THR A 39 -15.16 0.49 -30.22
C THR A 39 -14.08 1.11 -31.11
N GLY A 40 -13.38 0.28 -31.86
CA GLY A 40 -12.37 0.71 -32.82
C GLY A 40 -10.91 0.73 -32.31
N SER A 41 -10.68 0.63 -31.01
CA SER A 41 -9.31 0.55 -30.47
C SER A 41 -9.10 -0.74 -29.67
N ARG A 42 -8.08 -1.52 -30.04
CA ARG A 42 -7.63 -2.67 -29.26
C ARG A 42 -6.78 -2.27 -28.06
N GLU A 43 -6.31 -1.04 -28.05
CA GLU A 43 -5.36 -0.50 -27.07
C GLU A 43 -6.06 0.19 -25.91
N LEU A 44 -7.31 0.65 -26.11
CA LEU A 44 -8.10 1.26 -25.05
C LEU A 44 -8.97 0.22 -24.37
N ARG A 45 -8.91 0.16 -23.04
CA ARG A 45 -9.68 -0.76 -22.20
C ARG A 45 -10.44 -0.01 -21.15
N THR A 46 -11.67 -0.47 -20.91
CA THR A 46 -12.51 -0.04 -19.79
C THR A 46 -12.90 -1.25 -18.98
N VAL A 47 -12.73 -1.16 -17.67
CA VAL A 47 -13.18 -2.15 -16.70
C VAL A 47 -14.06 -1.42 -15.70
N GLN A 48 -15.30 -1.85 -15.54
CA GLN A 48 -16.30 -1.13 -14.75
C GLN A 48 -17.02 -2.08 -13.79
N TRP A 49 -17.12 -1.68 -12.53
CA TRP A 49 -17.92 -2.30 -11.50
C TRP A 49 -19.11 -1.39 -11.20
N GLY A 50 -20.25 -1.65 -11.87
CA GLY A 50 -21.45 -0.83 -11.73
C GLY A 50 -21.18 0.66 -11.95
N ASN A 51 -21.74 1.47 -11.08
CA ASN A 51 -21.48 2.93 -11.04
C ASN A 51 -20.49 3.31 -9.93
N ASP A 52 -19.82 2.33 -9.34
CA ASP A 52 -18.97 2.54 -8.17
C ASP A 52 -17.51 2.72 -8.55
N VAL A 53 -17.00 1.91 -9.50
CA VAL A 53 -15.61 1.96 -9.93
C VAL A 53 -15.51 1.81 -11.44
N CYS A 54 -14.70 2.68 -12.07
CA CYS A 54 -14.36 2.59 -13.49
C CYS A 54 -12.84 2.78 -13.68
N LEU A 55 -12.21 1.83 -14.36
CA LEU A 55 -10.81 1.88 -14.77
C LEU A 55 -10.74 2.03 -16.28
N LEU A 56 -10.07 3.07 -16.74
CA LEU A 56 -9.75 3.31 -18.14
C LEU A 56 -8.24 3.19 -18.32
N GLY A 57 -7.79 2.52 -19.37
CA GLY A 57 -6.37 2.37 -19.65
C GLY A 57 -6.06 2.46 -21.14
N ASN A 58 -5.09 3.28 -21.50
CA ASN A 58 -4.52 3.33 -22.84
C ASN A 58 -3.24 2.48 -22.87
N PHE A 59 -3.32 1.34 -23.54
CA PHE A 59 -2.21 0.40 -23.72
C PHE A 59 -1.43 0.64 -25.01
N SER A 60 -1.70 1.72 -25.75
CA SER A 60 -0.86 2.14 -26.85
C SER A 60 0.51 2.60 -26.35
N ALA A 61 1.55 2.27 -27.09
CA ALA A 61 2.89 2.78 -26.84
C ALA A 61 3.15 4.15 -27.49
N VAL A 62 2.27 4.58 -28.39
CA VAL A 62 2.56 5.70 -29.29
C VAL A 62 1.42 6.72 -29.40
N PHE A 63 0.15 6.26 -29.37
CA PHE A 63 -1.00 7.09 -29.70
C PHE A 63 -1.85 7.43 -28.47
N ASP A 64 -2.28 8.68 -28.43
CA ASP A 64 -3.35 9.10 -27.52
C ASP A 64 -4.65 8.36 -27.86
N GLN A 65 -5.43 7.99 -26.88
CA GLN A 65 -6.72 7.33 -27.04
C GLN A 65 -7.80 8.12 -26.32
N THR A 66 -8.94 8.28 -26.96
CA THR A 66 -10.08 8.98 -26.36
C THR A 66 -11.15 7.99 -25.99
N ALA A 67 -11.55 8.00 -24.71
CA ALA A 67 -12.63 7.20 -24.15
C ALA A 67 -13.81 8.09 -23.82
N THR A 68 -15.05 7.57 -24.01
CA THR A 68 -16.24 8.18 -23.45
C THR A 68 -16.43 7.61 -22.05
N LEU A 69 -16.63 8.49 -21.07
CA LEU A 69 -16.91 8.07 -19.70
C LEU A 69 -18.33 7.46 -19.62
N PRO A 70 -18.53 6.44 -18.78
CA PRO A 70 -19.86 5.94 -18.47
C PRO A 70 -20.74 7.06 -17.91
N GLU A 71 -22.06 6.92 -18.06
CA GLU A 71 -23.02 7.84 -17.44
C GLU A 71 -22.85 7.85 -15.92
N GLY A 72 -23.04 9.03 -15.31
CA GLY A 72 -22.93 9.23 -13.88
C GLY A 72 -21.96 10.33 -13.50
N THR A 73 -21.77 10.46 -12.19
CA THR A 73 -20.75 11.38 -11.62
C THR A 73 -19.54 10.55 -11.24
N TRP A 74 -18.38 10.99 -11.70
CA TRP A 74 -17.13 10.30 -11.45
C TRP A 74 -16.11 11.22 -10.79
N TYR A 75 -15.30 10.66 -9.91
CA TYR A 75 -14.18 11.32 -9.25
C TYR A 75 -12.89 10.56 -9.55
N ASN A 76 -11.84 11.30 -9.93
CA ASN A 76 -10.52 10.68 -10.05
C ASN A 76 -10.05 10.22 -8.67
N TYR A 77 -9.82 8.92 -8.52
CA TYR A 77 -9.48 8.33 -7.23
C TYR A 77 -8.22 8.93 -6.59
N PHE A 78 -7.20 9.25 -7.39
CA PHE A 78 -5.93 9.75 -6.85
C PHE A 78 -5.93 11.26 -6.58
N THR A 79 -6.67 12.05 -7.37
CA THR A 79 -6.70 13.51 -7.20
C THR A 79 -7.89 13.97 -6.38
N GLN A 80 -8.89 13.11 -6.19
CA GLN A 80 -10.16 13.41 -5.52
C GLN A 80 -10.96 14.53 -6.19
N GLN A 81 -10.63 14.88 -7.41
CA GLN A 81 -11.34 15.87 -8.20
C GLN A 81 -12.44 15.22 -9.03
N GLN A 82 -13.56 15.92 -9.16
CA GLN A 82 -14.63 15.47 -10.04
C GLN A 82 -14.11 15.46 -11.49
N GLN A 83 -14.31 14.34 -12.16
CA GLN A 83 -13.99 14.17 -13.57
C GLN A 83 -15.14 14.78 -14.41
N PRO A 84 -14.86 15.72 -15.31
CA PRO A 84 -15.89 16.23 -16.22
C PRO A 84 -16.55 15.11 -17.03
N ALA A 85 -17.86 15.18 -17.18
CA ALA A 85 -18.60 14.22 -18.02
C ALA A 85 -18.21 14.34 -19.50
N GLY A 86 -18.43 13.28 -20.25
CA GLY A 86 -18.12 13.22 -21.67
C GLY A 86 -16.92 12.36 -22.01
N SER A 87 -16.02 12.86 -22.85
CA SER A 87 -14.84 12.12 -23.28
C SER A 87 -13.58 12.58 -22.56
N VAL A 88 -12.68 11.63 -22.34
CA VAL A 88 -11.35 11.86 -21.78
C VAL A 88 -10.29 11.30 -22.71
N THR A 89 -9.23 12.07 -22.94
CA THR A 89 -8.06 11.63 -23.73
C THR A 89 -6.98 11.15 -22.80
N LEU A 90 -6.53 9.92 -22.99
CA LEU A 90 -5.44 9.28 -22.26
C LEU A 90 -4.19 9.20 -23.15
N LYS A 91 -3.08 9.62 -22.63
CA LYS A 91 -1.76 9.49 -23.28
C LYS A 91 -1.32 8.02 -23.34
N PRO A 92 -0.32 7.66 -24.16
CA PRO A 92 0.26 6.33 -24.15
C PRO A 92 0.66 5.86 -22.75
N GLY A 93 0.19 4.67 -22.36
CA GLY A 93 0.45 4.08 -21.03
C GLY A 93 -0.31 4.71 -19.86
N GLU A 94 -1.16 5.70 -20.12
CA GLU A 94 -1.93 6.37 -19.06
C GLU A 94 -3.14 5.55 -18.61
N MET A 95 -3.38 5.57 -17.32
CA MET A 95 -4.55 4.97 -16.68
C MET A 95 -5.31 6.00 -15.86
N LEU A 96 -6.63 5.91 -15.86
CA LEU A 96 -7.53 6.72 -15.08
C LEU A 96 -8.42 5.80 -14.23
N LEU A 97 -8.28 5.88 -12.92
CA LEU A 97 -9.11 5.18 -11.96
C LEU A 97 -10.12 6.15 -11.38
N LEU A 98 -11.40 5.82 -11.57
CA LEU A 98 -12.54 6.63 -11.18
C LEU A 98 -13.38 5.90 -10.14
N THR A 99 -13.98 6.67 -9.24
CA THR A 99 -14.97 6.22 -8.26
C THR A 99 -16.26 7.01 -8.40
N GLY A 100 -17.42 6.36 -8.19
CA GLY A 100 -18.73 7.01 -8.30
C GLY A 100 -19.00 8.03 -7.22
N GLU A 101 -18.26 7.98 -6.12
CA GLU A 101 -18.29 8.95 -5.03
C GLU A 101 -16.87 9.43 -4.69
N GLN A 102 -16.78 10.59 -4.09
CA GLN A 102 -15.53 11.14 -3.60
C GLN A 102 -15.13 10.39 -2.31
N LEU A 103 -14.11 9.56 -2.42
CA LEU A 103 -13.59 8.78 -1.30
C LEU A 103 -12.45 9.53 -0.61
N GLN A 104 -12.38 9.41 0.71
CA GLN A 104 -11.21 9.88 1.42
C GLN A 104 -10.04 8.94 1.15
N LEU A 105 -8.97 9.47 0.53
CA LEU A 105 -7.77 8.67 0.27
C LEU A 105 -7.20 8.15 1.60
N PRO A 106 -6.94 6.85 1.70
CA PRO A 106 -6.26 6.33 2.87
C PRO A 106 -4.89 6.99 2.98
N ASN A 107 -4.59 7.47 4.18
CA ASN A 107 -3.22 7.85 4.49
C ASN A 107 -2.39 6.56 4.47
N ILE A 108 -1.76 6.32 3.32
CA ILE A 108 -0.69 5.37 3.25
C ILE A 108 0.46 6.06 3.96
N GLY A 109 0.46 5.90 5.28
CA GLY A 109 1.63 6.29 6.02
C GLY A 109 2.81 5.74 5.25
N THR A 110 3.65 6.60 4.77
CA THR A 110 4.96 6.25 4.27
C THR A 110 5.83 5.80 5.46
N SER A 111 5.19 5.14 6.40
CA SER A 111 5.82 4.56 7.57
C SER A 111 6.59 3.29 7.22
N VAL A 112 7.25 3.32 6.06
CA VAL A 112 8.59 2.77 5.99
C VAL A 112 9.43 3.41 7.11
N GLU A 113 9.20 4.67 7.43
CA GLU A 113 9.72 5.30 8.65
C GLU A 113 9.27 4.60 9.93
N ASN A 114 8.04 4.14 10.05
CA ASN A 114 7.58 3.41 11.25
C ASN A 114 7.93 1.92 11.27
N ILE A 115 8.24 1.33 10.11
CA ILE A 115 8.77 -0.05 10.06
C ILE A 115 10.30 -0.05 10.26
N PHE A 116 10.96 1.07 10.00
CA PHE A 116 12.41 1.20 10.04
C PHE A 116 12.92 2.39 10.86
N LEU A 117 12.07 3.04 11.70
CA LEU A 117 12.63 3.91 12.72
C LEU A 117 13.48 3.06 13.64
N PRO A 118 14.80 3.32 13.66
CA PRO A 118 15.64 2.63 14.61
C PRO A 118 15.14 2.97 16.01
N VAL A 119 14.68 1.97 16.72
CA VAL A 119 14.23 2.12 18.10
C VAL A 119 15.42 1.91 19.01
N ALA A 120 15.61 2.83 19.97
CA ALA A 120 16.62 2.67 21.02
C ALA A 120 16.23 1.57 22.00
N SER A 121 14.93 1.25 22.06
CA SER A 121 14.37 0.23 22.95
C SER A 121 13.05 -0.30 22.46
N ALA A 122 12.69 -1.54 22.78
CA ALA A 122 11.41 -2.16 22.50
C ALA A 122 10.68 -2.50 23.81
N GLN A 123 9.41 -2.11 23.95
CA GLN A 123 8.63 -2.37 25.16
C GLN A 123 7.98 -3.76 25.08
N ILE A 124 8.17 -4.58 26.12
CA ILE A 124 7.68 -5.96 26.22
C ILE A 124 7.07 -6.20 27.62
N LEU A 125 5.92 -5.70 27.93
CA LEU A 125 5.28 -5.88 29.26
C LEU A 125 4.58 -7.23 29.40
N PRO A 126 4.59 -7.88 30.60
CA PRO A 126 5.36 -7.67 31.83
C PRO A 126 6.84 -8.03 31.68
N PRO A 127 7.69 -7.93 32.74
CA PRO A 127 9.13 -8.19 32.60
C PRO A 127 9.42 -9.62 32.18
N TYR A 128 10.33 -9.77 31.21
CA TYR A 128 10.75 -11.04 30.64
C TYR A 128 12.27 -11.15 30.56
N ASP A 129 12.75 -12.37 30.44
CA ASP A 129 14.11 -12.64 30.00
C ASP A 129 14.13 -12.64 28.46
N VAL A 130 15.00 -11.81 27.88
CA VAL A 130 15.01 -11.53 26.43
C VAL A 130 16.38 -11.86 25.85
N THR A 131 16.36 -12.53 24.73
CA THR A 131 17.56 -12.70 23.89
C THR A 131 17.36 -11.98 22.56
N VAL A 132 18.36 -11.21 22.17
CA VAL A 132 18.40 -10.48 20.91
C VAL A 132 19.35 -11.19 19.94
N TYR A 133 18.88 -11.43 18.73
CA TYR A 133 19.64 -12.08 17.67
C TYR A 133 19.76 -11.17 16.45
N THR A 134 20.84 -11.35 15.71
CA THR A 134 20.90 -10.89 14.31
C THR A 134 19.97 -11.73 13.43
N ILE A 135 19.68 -11.27 12.21
CA ILE A 135 18.81 -11.99 11.26
C ILE A 135 19.39 -13.35 10.81
N ASP A 136 20.69 -13.52 10.93
CA ASP A 136 21.41 -14.79 10.67
C ASP A 136 21.51 -15.70 11.91
N GLY A 137 20.87 -15.32 13.02
CA GLY A 137 20.69 -16.13 14.21
C GLY A 137 21.81 -16.03 15.25
N GLN A 138 22.75 -15.09 15.11
CA GLN A 138 23.78 -14.88 16.13
C GLN A 138 23.21 -14.09 17.31
N THR A 139 23.46 -14.56 18.54
CA THR A 139 23.09 -13.83 19.75
C THR A 139 23.97 -12.60 19.93
N VAL A 140 23.35 -11.44 20.06
CA VAL A 140 24.07 -10.15 20.25
C VAL A 140 23.84 -9.53 21.63
N SER A 141 22.75 -9.89 22.30
CA SER A 141 22.44 -9.43 23.66
C SER A 141 21.52 -10.43 24.38
N ALA A 142 21.70 -10.55 25.70
CA ALA A 142 20.76 -11.20 26.60
C ALA A 142 20.48 -10.25 27.77
N GLN A 143 19.20 -10.01 28.03
CA GLN A 143 18.72 -9.09 29.08
C GLN A 143 17.70 -9.84 29.94
N TYR A 144 17.78 -9.68 31.26
CA TYR A 144 17.02 -10.45 32.20
C TYR A 144 16.04 -9.58 32.97
N ASN A 145 14.82 -10.07 33.15
CA ASN A 145 13.76 -9.43 33.93
C ASN A 145 13.53 -7.97 33.49
N VAL A 146 13.41 -7.74 32.17
CA VAL A 146 13.24 -6.41 31.59
C VAL A 146 11.83 -6.21 31.05
N GLU A 147 11.26 -5.02 31.27
CA GLU A 147 10.00 -4.56 30.65
C GLU A 147 10.24 -3.88 29.31
N GLN A 148 11.49 -3.49 29.07
CA GLN A 148 11.94 -2.79 27.89
C GLN A 148 13.31 -3.29 27.48
N VAL A 149 13.45 -3.73 26.24
CA VAL A 149 14.73 -4.19 25.68
C VAL A 149 15.58 -2.99 25.31
N ASP A 150 16.77 -2.90 25.87
CA ASP A 150 17.77 -1.88 25.50
C ASP A 150 18.51 -2.31 24.23
N LEU A 151 18.49 -1.46 23.23
CA LEU A 151 19.14 -1.66 21.93
C LEU A 151 20.24 -0.62 21.65
N ASN A 152 20.54 0.26 22.62
CA ASN A 152 21.45 1.39 22.40
C ASN A 152 22.86 0.97 21.98
N ASN A 153 23.32 -0.18 22.44
CA ASN A 153 24.64 -0.71 22.16
C ASN A 153 24.73 -1.54 20.86
N LEU A 154 23.63 -1.67 20.11
CA LEU A 154 23.61 -2.39 18.85
C LEU A 154 23.86 -1.44 17.68
N ASN A 155 24.49 -1.95 16.64
CA ASN A 155 24.63 -1.23 15.39
C ASN A 155 23.26 -1.03 14.70
N HIS A 156 23.18 -0.05 13.77
CA HIS A 156 21.99 0.04 12.93
C HIS A 156 21.80 -1.25 12.13
N GLY A 157 20.63 -1.81 12.21
CA GLY A 157 20.33 -3.08 11.55
C GLY A 157 19.01 -3.70 12.02
N MET A 158 18.77 -4.88 11.50
CA MET A 158 17.57 -5.67 11.77
C MET A 158 17.91 -6.78 12.76
N TYR A 159 17.07 -6.93 13.79
CA TYR A 159 17.26 -7.88 14.88
C TYR A 159 15.98 -8.66 15.15
N LEU A 160 16.11 -9.81 15.80
CA LEU A 160 15.02 -10.60 16.33
C LEU A 160 15.10 -10.59 17.86
N ILE A 161 14.01 -10.23 18.54
CA ILE A 161 13.86 -10.33 20.00
C ILE A 161 13.10 -11.61 20.29
N GLN A 162 13.63 -12.43 21.20
CA GLN A 162 12.98 -13.65 21.63
C GLN A 162 12.77 -13.62 23.13
N TYR A 163 11.57 -13.97 23.58
CA TYR A 163 11.20 -14.13 24.99
C TYR A 163 10.10 -15.19 25.14
N GLU A 164 9.83 -15.61 26.36
CA GLU A 164 8.76 -16.56 26.68
C GLU A 164 7.58 -15.82 27.32
N LYS A 165 6.37 -16.02 26.77
CA LYS A 165 5.12 -15.46 27.27
C LYS A 165 4.10 -16.56 27.45
N ASN A 166 3.63 -16.76 28.69
CA ASN A 166 2.65 -17.80 29.02
C ASN A 166 3.07 -19.23 28.59
N GLY A 167 4.36 -19.57 28.71
CA GLY A 167 4.90 -20.85 28.30
C GLY A 167 5.06 -21.01 26.77
N GLN A 168 4.85 -19.93 26.02
CA GLN A 168 5.04 -19.90 24.57
C GLN A 168 6.22 -19.01 24.18
N ARG A 169 7.03 -19.51 23.25
CA ARG A 169 8.13 -18.72 22.67
C ARG A 169 7.57 -17.67 21.74
N VAL A 170 7.87 -16.42 21.98
CA VAL A 170 7.54 -15.27 21.15
C VAL A 170 8.82 -14.79 20.47
N VAL A 171 8.73 -14.47 19.19
CA VAL A 171 9.82 -13.86 18.42
C VAL A 171 9.27 -12.65 17.70
N GLU A 172 9.85 -11.50 17.96
CA GLU A 172 9.49 -10.22 17.32
C GLU A 172 10.67 -9.66 16.52
N LYS A 173 10.38 -9.05 15.41
CA LYS A 173 11.37 -8.39 14.55
C LYS A 173 11.41 -6.90 14.90
N ILE A 174 12.60 -6.39 15.12
CA ILE A 174 12.86 -4.98 15.38
C ILE A 174 13.94 -4.42 14.44
N VAL A 175 13.97 -3.10 14.33
CA VAL A 175 15.02 -2.37 13.61
C VAL A 175 15.63 -1.35 14.56
N ARG A 176 16.96 -1.34 14.62
CA ARG A 176 17.77 -0.40 15.38
C ARG A 176 18.33 0.68 14.44
#